data_236e14b879b65fee58d0e0c46a2eaff9
#
_entry.id   236e14b879b65fee58d0e0c46a2eaff9
#
_cell.length_a   1.000
_cell.length_b   1.000
_cell.length_c   1.000
_cell.angle_alpha   90.00
_cell.angle_beta   90.00
_cell.angle_gamma   90.00
#
_symmetry.space_group_name_H-M   'P 1'
#
loop_
_entity.id
_entity.type
_entity.pdbx_description
1 polymer ?
#
loop_
_entity_poly.entity_id
_entity_poly.type
_entity_poly.pdbx_seq_one_letter_code
_entity_poly.pdbx_strand_id
1 'polypeptide(L)'
;MSEFRLALAQLNPTVGDFTGNLRKAQEAIKTARQKGARILVLPELFLLGYPPRDLLYRPEFLAAAKEAFTKLQEETTGIAVIVGHIAEGDSRDANRADPSAAAFGAAHALYNAVYLLAEREVLGYQAKAKLPSFDVFEEERYFVPADKVAVLEWEGLRLGLSVCEDFWYEEGVIAQEIEAGVDLLVNVSASPYFRGKPSIRWGLGKRWAIRAGTPVVYVNLVGGQDELVFDGHSFVIRPDGAFLLSAPGFAEGIFTCDLAGDPVDPPAEEGMAEVYRAIVLGIKDYFEKNGLKGAVVGTSGGIDSAVVLALAVAALGRDRVRAVFLPGPYTTEESRRGARMVAENLGVELSEVSIVEVYDSVVKALSGVLDTSGVVGENIQARIRGLLLMAFANSLGYAVLCPANKSEIAVGYNTLYGDTVGALAPIGDLLKEEVYELAHWINESAGKELIPRSVMERPPTAELRPGQRDDQDLPPYPRLDPLLRAYLVDNLPLQRLLRSFPKTLVRETIRRIHRSEYKRKQLPPTLKVSPKAFGIGRRYPLTYSFREI
;
A
#
# COMPACT_ATOMS: atom_id res chain seq x y z
N MET A 1 16.26 34.63 1.71
CA MET A 1 15.25 33.57 1.94
C MET A 1 13.89 34.09 2.46
N SER A 2 13.79 35.31 2.92
CA SER A 2 12.53 35.86 3.53
C SER A 2 11.34 36.05 2.58
N GLU A 3 11.50 35.87 1.28
CA GLU A 3 10.44 36.11 0.29
C GLU A 3 10.03 34.85 -0.50
N PHE A 4 10.59 33.66 -0.17
CA PHE A 4 10.29 32.46 -0.91
C PHE A 4 9.11 31.71 -0.31
N ARG A 5 8.00 31.65 -1.06
CA ARG A 5 6.86 30.79 -0.80
C ARG A 5 7.02 29.49 -1.61
N LEU A 6 6.93 28.38 -0.91
CA LEU A 6 6.94 27.03 -1.48
C LEU A 6 5.51 26.50 -1.65
N ALA A 7 5.32 25.67 -2.68
CA ALA A 7 4.14 24.85 -2.85
C ALA A 7 4.54 23.37 -2.94
N LEU A 8 3.92 22.52 -2.15
CA LEU A 8 4.08 21.06 -2.14
C LEU A 8 2.86 20.45 -2.79
N ALA A 9 3.06 19.73 -3.88
CA ALA A 9 2.01 19.01 -4.60
C ALA A 9 1.92 17.57 -4.14
N GLN A 10 1.14 17.30 -3.11
CA GLN A 10 0.81 15.95 -2.67
C GLN A 10 -0.33 15.41 -3.50
N LEU A 11 -0.01 14.65 -4.55
CA LEU A 11 -0.97 14.25 -5.57
C LEU A 11 -0.95 12.74 -5.81
N ASN A 12 -2.05 12.24 -6.37
CA ASN A 12 -2.29 10.83 -6.68
C ASN A 12 -2.18 10.57 -8.19
N PRO A 13 -1.00 10.23 -8.72
CA PRO A 13 -0.86 9.85 -10.11
C PRO A 13 -1.37 8.42 -10.35
N THR A 14 -1.68 8.11 -11.61
CA THR A 14 -1.93 6.75 -12.07
C THR A 14 -0.80 6.30 -12.98
N VAL A 15 -0.26 5.10 -12.77
CA VAL A 15 0.83 4.56 -13.59
C VAL A 15 0.38 4.50 -15.05
N GLY A 16 1.16 5.15 -15.94
CA GLY A 16 0.91 5.19 -17.39
C GLY A 16 -0.17 6.16 -17.86
N ASP A 17 -0.88 6.85 -16.97
CA ASP A 17 -1.83 7.91 -17.36
C ASP A 17 -1.10 9.26 -17.55
N PHE A 18 -0.25 9.33 -18.57
CA PHE A 18 0.54 10.53 -18.85
C PHE A 18 -0.32 11.78 -19.03
N THR A 19 -1.49 11.66 -19.67
CA THR A 19 -2.41 12.78 -19.89
C THR A 19 -3.04 13.27 -18.59
N GLY A 20 -3.54 12.35 -17.76
CA GLY A 20 -4.15 12.69 -16.47
C GLY A 20 -3.11 13.25 -15.47
N ASN A 21 -1.92 12.64 -15.39
CA ASN A 21 -0.85 13.08 -14.52
C ASN A 21 -0.31 14.46 -14.94
N LEU A 22 -0.12 14.69 -16.25
CA LEU A 22 0.27 16.00 -16.77
C LEU A 22 -0.78 17.08 -16.44
N ARG A 23 -2.08 16.80 -16.64
CA ARG A 23 -3.15 17.73 -16.28
C ARG A 23 -3.10 18.08 -14.79
N LYS A 24 -2.91 17.09 -13.90
CA LYS A 24 -2.74 17.34 -12.45
C LYS A 24 -1.53 18.23 -12.17
N ALA A 25 -0.40 18.03 -12.84
CA ALA A 25 0.78 18.89 -12.71
C ALA A 25 0.52 20.33 -13.18
N GLN A 26 -0.16 20.51 -14.30
CA GLN A 26 -0.54 21.83 -14.84
C GLN A 26 -1.49 22.56 -13.90
N GLU A 27 -2.49 21.87 -13.35
CA GLU A 27 -3.39 22.43 -12.33
C GLU A 27 -2.64 22.81 -11.04
N ALA A 28 -1.64 22.00 -10.64
CA ALA A 28 -0.78 22.30 -9.50
C ALA A 28 0.07 23.57 -9.74
N ILE A 29 0.67 23.73 -10.92
CA ILE A 29 1.42 24.91 -11.31
C ILE A 29 0.52 26.15 -11.26
N LYS A 30 -0.67 26.07 -11.86
CA LYS A 30 -1.65 27.17 -11.83
C LYS A 30 -2.03 27.56 -10.39
N THR A 31 -2.31 26.56 -9.55
CA THR A 31 -2.69 26.76 -8.15
C THR A 31 -1.53 27.36 -7.34
N ALA A 32 -0.31 26.86 -7.54
CA ALA A 32 0.89 27.37 -6.89
C ALA A 32 1.13 28.86 -7.22
N ARG A 33 1.02 29.25 -8.50
CA ARG A 33 1.11 30.65 -8.94
C ARG A 33 0.04 31.52 -8.29
N GLN A 34 -1.22 31.07 -8.26
CA GLN A 34 -2.32 31.81 -7.62
C GLN A 34 -2.10 32.03 -6.13
N LYS A 35 -1.43 31.08 -5.47
CA LYS A 35 -1.03 31.18 -4.06
C LYS A 35 0.27 31.97 -3.85
N GLY A 36 0.88 32.50 -4.91
CA GLY A 36 2.12 33.28 -4.86
C GLY A 36 3.38 32.44 -4.61
N ALA A 37 3.32 31.13 -4.87
CA ALA A 37 4.50 30.27 -4.73
C ALA A 37 5.49 30.53 -5.88
N ARG A 38 6.78 30.53 -5.54
CA ARG A 38 7.88 30.66 -6.49
C ARG A 38 8.49 29.32 -6.87
N ILE A 39 8.37 28.31 -6.00
CA ILE A 39 8.82 26.95 -6.23
C ILE A 39 7.64 26.01 -5.97
N LEU A 40 7.36 25.12 -6.93
CA LEU A 40 6.44 23.99 -6.79
C LEU A 40 7.27 22.70 -6.77
N VAL A 41 6.99 21.83 -5.80
CA VAL A 41 7.62 20.51 -5.72
C VAL A 41 6.58 19.43 -5.97
N LEU A 42 6.83 18.60 -7.00
CA LEU A 42 6.06 17.42 -7.37
C LEU A 42 6.80 16.15 -6.91
N PRO A 43 6.11 15.04 -6.61
CA PRO A 43 6.73 13.82 -6.11
C PRO A 43 7.65 13.08 -7.11
N GLU A 44 8.26 11.99 -6.62
CA GLU A 44 9.07 11.02 -7.39
C GLU A 44 8.25 10.40 -8.54
N LEU A 45 8.84 10.33 -9.75
CA LEU A 45 8.28 9.76 -10.97
C LEU A 45 6.83 10.18 -11.27
N PHE A 46 6.47 11.41 -10.93
CA PHE A 46 5.07 11.85 -10.89
C PHE A 46 4.32 11.67 -12.22
N LEU A 47 4.94 12.01 -13.36
CA LEU A 47 4.29 11.88 -14.67
C LEU A 47 4.09 10.42 -15.10
N LEU A 48 4.99 9.53 -14.69
CA LEU A 48 4.91 8.10 -14.99
C LEU A 48 3.93 7.38 -14.06
N GLY A 49 3.79 7.86 -12.82
CA GLY A 49 3.27 7.11 -11.67
C GLY A 49 4.29 6.11 -11.12
N TYR A 50 4.13 5.68 -9.87
CA TYR A 50 5.07 4.77 -9.18
C TYR A 50 4.35 3.57 -8.56
N PRO A 51 4.91 2.33 -8.72
CA PRO A 51 6.09 1.96 -9.48
C PRO A 51 5.73 1.58 -10.94
N PRO A 52 6.46 2.08 -11.94
CA PRO A 52 6.18 1.75 -13.36
C PRO A 52 6.60 0.34 -13.75
N ARG A 53 7.50 -0.31 -13.01
CA ARG A 53 7.96 -1.70 -13.20
C ARG A 53 8.39 -1.98 -14.66
N ASP A 54 8.02 -3.15 -15.22
CA ASP A 54 8.42 -3.59 -16.57
C ASP A 54 7.89 -2.71 -17.72
N LEU A 55 7.02 -1.72 -17.42
CA LEU A 55 6.66 -0.70 -18.43
C LEU A 55 7.87 0.13 -18.86
N LEU A 56 8.91 0.25 -18.02
CA LEU A 56 10.17 0.92 -18.36
C LEU A 56 10.96 0.21 -19.47
N TYR A 57 10.64 -1.05 -19.79
CA TYR A 57 11.21 -1.76 -20.95
C TYR A 57 10.47 -1.48 -22.26
N ARG A 58 9.38 -0.71 -22.22
CA ARG A 58 8.55 -0.39 -23.41
C ARG A 58 8.98 0.96 -24.01
N PRO A 59 9.52 0.98 -25.24
CA PRO A 59 9.92 2.24 -25.89
C PRO A 59 8.77 3.25 -26.01
N GLU A 60 7.55 2.76 -26.24
CA GLU A 60 6.36 3.60 -26.34
C GLU A 60 6.02 4.30 -25.01
N PHE A 61 6.25 3.61 -23.89
CA PHE A 61 6.05 4.17 -22.55
C PHE A 61 7.09 5.27 -22.28
N LEU A 62 8.36 5.04 -22.63
CA LEU A 62 9.42 6.03 -22.47
C LEU A 62 9.20 7.25 -23.37
N ALA A 63 8.77 7.04 -24.61
CA ALA A 63 8.44 8.14 -25.53
C ALA A 63 7.29 9.00 -25.01
N ALA A 64 6.22 8.39 -24.50
CA ALA A 64 5.09 9.10 -23.89
C ALA A 64 5.51 9.86 -22.61
N ALA A 65 6.38 9.28 -21.77
CA ALA A 65 6.94 9.93 -20.59
C ALA A 65 7.72 11.19 -20.98
N LYS A 66 8.57 11.11 -22.01
CA LYS A 66 9.36 12.23 -22.55
C LYS A 66 8.46 13.34 -23.11
N GLU A 67 7.42 12.97 -23.86
CA GLU A 67 6.46 13.94 -24.40
C GLU A 67 5.73 14.68 -23.27
N ALA A 68 5.26 13.95 -22.25
CA ALA A 68 4.60 14.56 -21.10
C ALA A 68 5.54 15.51 -20.32
N PHE A 69 6.82 15.13 -20.17
CA PHE A 69 7.83 15.97 -19.53
C PHE A 69 8.11 17.25 -20.32
N THR A 70 8.24 17.18 -21.64
CA THR A 70 8.41 18.36 -22.50
C THR A 70 7.23 19.33 -22.37
N LYS A 71 5.99 18.81 -22.37
CA LYS A 71 4.80 19.63 -22.17
C LYS A 71 4.76 20.27 -20.76
N LEU A 72 5.20 19.56 -19.72
CA LEU A 72 5.32 20.14 -18.38
C LEU A 72 6.35 21.26 -18.35
N GLN A 73 7.50 21.06 -18.99
CA GLN A 73 8.56 22.06 -19.09
C GLN A 73 8.06 23.38 -19.72
N GLU A 74 7.20 23.32 -20.73
CA GLU A 74 6.60 24.50 -21.38
C GLU A 74 5.74 25.35 -20.41
N GLU A 75 5.26 24.78 -19.32
CA GLU A 75 4.40 25.43 -18.33
C GLU A 75 5.19 26.17 -17.23
N THR A 76 6.52 26.13 -17.22
CA THR A 76 7.33 26.59 -16.08
C THR A 76 7.71 28.08 -16.11
N THR A 77 7.06 28.92 -16.94
CA THR A 77 7.30 30.37 -16.96
C THR A 77 6.85 31.03 -15.65
N GLY A 78 7.74 31.78 -15.01
CA GLY A 78 7.47 32.54 -13.77
C GLY A 78 7.32 31.69 -12.50
N ILE A 79 7.71 30.42 -12.54
CA ILE A 79 7.76 29.52 -11.38
C ILE A 79 8.80 28.42 -11.62
N ALA A 80 9.60 28.12 -10.60
CA ALA A 80 10.43 26.91 -10.64
C ALA A 80 9.61 25.68 -10.27
N VAL A 81 9.82 24.59 -11.00
CA VAL A 81 9.17 23.30 -10.76
C VAL A 81 10.22 22.24 -10.49
N ILE A 82 10.15 21.61 -9.32
CA ILE A 82 10.97 20.46 -8.96
C ILE A 82 10.10 19.21 -9.14
N VAL A 83 10.53 18.26 -9.98
CA VAL A 83 9.72 17.09 -10.33
C VAL A 83 10.55 15.83 -10.48
N GLY A 84 10.08 14.71 -9.88
CA GLY A 84 10.65 13.40 -10.10
C GLY A 84 10.28 12.85 -11.49
N HIS A 85 11.29 12.43 -12.27
CA HIS A 85 11.14 11.85 -13.59
C HIS A 85 12.30 10.90 -13.92
N ILE A 86 12.23 10.19 -15.05
CA ILE A 86 13.37 9.42 -15.56
C ILE A 86 14.37 10.33 -16.26
N ALA A 87 15.68 9.99 -16.15
CA ALA A 87 16.72 10.55 -16.98
C ALA A 87 17.41 9.43 -17.79
N GLU A 88 17.79 9.72 -19.03
CA GLU A 88 18.55 8.81 -19.86
C GLU A 88 20.05 9.00 -19.59
N GLY A 89 20.76 7.91 -19.33
CA GLY A 89 22.22 7.89 -19.21
C GLY A 89 22.92 7.92 -20.57
N ASP A 90 24.19 8.30 -20.57
CA ASP A 90 25.01 8.24 -21.79
C ASP A 90 25.48 6.79 -22.09
N SER A 91 26.14 6.58 -23.23
CA SER A 91 26.64 5.27 -23.66
C SER A 91 27.66 4.64 -22.69
N ARG A 92 28.31 5.43 -21.82
CA ARG A 92 29.24 4.95 -20.78
C ARG A 92 28.47 4.36 -19.61
N ASP A 93 27.27 4.86 -19.34
CA ASP A 93 26.37 4.38 -18.28
C ASP A 93 25.66 3.08 -18.68
N ALA A 94 25.49 2.82 -19.99
CA ALA A 94 24.94 1.56 -20.49
C ALA A 94 25.77 0.32 -20.06
N ASN A 95 27.07 0.48 -19.84
CA ASN A 95 27.92 -0.58 -19.30
C ASN A 95 27.73 -0.83 -17.80
N ARG A 96 27.00 0.03 -17.09
CA ARG A 96 26.65 -0.09 -15.67
C ARG A 96 25.26 -0.72 -15.48
N ALA A 97 24.42 -0.68 -16.53
CA ALA A 97 23.17 -1.42 -16.55
C ALA A 97 23.47 -2.92 -16.64
N ASP A 98 22.62 -3.74 -16.04
CA ASP A 98 22.74 -5.19 -16.13
C ASP A 98 22.79 -5.62 -17.61
N PRO A 99 23.87 -6.29 -18.08
CA PRO A 99 23.96 -6.75 -19.47
C PRO A 99 22.80 -7.66 -19.88
N SER A 100 22.16 -8.35 -18.92
CA SER A 100 20.97 -9.14 -19.17
C SER A 100 19.75 -8.26 -19.49
N ALA A 101 19.68 -7.04 -18.98
CA ALA A 101 18.62 -6.09 -19.27
C ALA A 101 18.61 -5.70 -20.77
N ALA A 102 19.78 -5.61 -21.40
CA ALA A 102 19.90 -5.39 -22.85
C ALA A 102 19.30 -6.55 -23.67
N ALA A 103 19.39 -7.79 -23.18
CA ALA A 103 18.78 -8.97 -23.82
C ALA A 103 17.22 -8.94 -23.73
N PHE A 104 16.66 -8.18 -22.78
CA PHE A 104 15.22 -7.98 -22.60
C PHE A 104 14.71 -6.64 -23.13
N GLY A 105 15.49 -5.90 -23.93
CA GLY A 105 15.07 -4.68 -24.61
C GLY A 105 15.40 -3.37 -23.90
N ALA A 106 16.07 -3.40 -22.75
CA ALA A 106 16.60 -2.19 -22.11
C ALA A 106 17.83 -1.68 -22.87
N ALA A 107 17.60 -0.90 -23.92
CA ALA A 107 18.69 -0.37 -24.78
C ALA A 107 19.45 0.80 -24.12
N HIS A 108 18.95 1.35 -22.99
CA HIS A 108 19.48 2.56 -22.38
C HIS A 108 19.59 2.43 -20.87
N ALA A 109 20.65 3.00 -20.29
CA ALA A 109 20.71 3.21 -18.85
C ALA A 109 19.68 4.27 -18.46
N LEU A 110 18.79 3.95 -17.54
CA LEU A 110 17.81 4.88 -16.98
C LEU A 110 18.21 5.26 -15.55
N TYR A 111 17.98 6.51 -15.21
CA TYR A 111 18.04 7.01 -13.85
C TYR A 111 16.66 7.38 -13.36
N ASN A 112 16.35 7.06 -12.11
CA ASN A 112 15.29 7.72 -11.34
C ASN A 112 15.87 9.06 -10.87
N ALA A 113 15.30 10.18 -11.28
CA ALA A 113 15.90 11.49 -11.07
C ALA A 113 14.88 12.54 -10.64
N VAL A 114 15.38 13.61 -10.01
CA VAL A 114 14.61 14.82 -9.71
C VAL A 114 15.19 15.99 -10.52
N TYR A 115 14.32 16.68 -11.24
CA TYR A 115 14.66 17.80 -12.13
C TYR A 115 14.28 19.13 -11.51
N LEU A 116 15.07 20.15 -11.83
CA LEU A 116 14.74 21.56 -11.64
C LEU A 116 14.42 22.18 -13.01
N LEU A 117 13.20 22.65 -13.16
CA LEU A 117 12.70 23.31 -14.36
C LEU A 117 12.33 24.77 -14.02
N ALA A 118 12.72 25.72 -14.85
CA ALA A 118 12.26 27.10 -14.75
C ALA A 118 12.36 27.79 -16.12
N GLU A 119 11.50 28.76 -16.37
CA GLU A 119 11.49 29.57 -17.61
C GLU A 119 11.53 28.71 -18.90
N ARG A 120 10.83 27.56 -18.89
CA ARG A 120 10.77 26.55 -19.96
C ARG A 120 12.11 25.85 -20.25
N GLU A 121 13.04 25.91 -19.31
CA GLU A 121 14.34 25.25 -19.43
C GLU A 121 14.52 24.18 -18.35
N VAL A 122 15.32 23.18 -18.67
CA VAL A 122 15.86 22.21 -17.70
C VAL A 122 17.14 22.80 -17.14
N LEU A 123 17.11 23.28 -15.89
CA LEU A 123 18.31 23.83 -15.24
C LEU A 123 19.28 22.75 -14.78
N GLY A 124 18.78 21.55 -14.55
CA GLY A 124 19.58 20.39 -14.18
C GLY A 124 18.74 19.30 -13.50
N TYR A 125 19.41 18.22 -13.10
CA TYR A 125 18.80 17.14 -12.34
C TYR A 125 19.80 16.48 -11.39
N GLN A 126 19.28 15.85 -10.34
CA GLN A 126 19.99 14.90 -9.50
C GLN A 126 19.39 13.52 -9.67
N ALA A 127 20.19 12.53 -10.04
CA ALA A 127 19.79 11.14 -10.11
C ALA A 127 19.88 10.48 -8.73
N LYS A 128 18.99 9.52 -8.47
CA LYS A 128 18.94 8.73 -7.24
C LYS A 128 20.19 7.86 -7.08
N ALA A 129 20.84 7.93 -5.93
CA ALA A 129 22.04 7.15 -5.66
C ALA A 129 21.75 5.85 -4.89
N LYS A 130 20.72 5.85 -4.04
CA LYS A 130 20.31 4.67 -3.26
C LYS A 130 19.07 4.05 -3.87
N LEU A 131 19.27 2.95 -4.62
CA LEU A 131 18.18 2.20 -5.26
C LEU A 131 17.72 1.08 -4.32
N PRO A 132 16.49 1.14 -3.76
CA PRO A 132 16.01 0.09 -2.87
C PRO A 132 15.69 -1.19 -3.65
N SER A 133 16.20 -2.34 -3.15
CA SER A 133 15.94 -3.69 -3.68
C SER A 133 15.49 -4.65 -2.58
N PHE A 134 14.80 -4.12 -1.57
CA PHE A 134 14.27 -4.86 -0.43
C PHE A 134 12.76 -4.62 -0.28
N ASP A 135 12.09 -5.48 0.50
CA ASP A 135 10.64 -5.45 0.74
C ASP A 135 9.87 -5.41 -0.59
N VAL A 136 9.18 -4.32 -0.90
CA VAL A 136 8.36 -4.14 -2.09
C VAL A 136 9.10 -3.52 -3.27
N PHE A 137 10.34 -3.13 -3.07
CA PHE A 137 11.14 -2.42 -4.06
C PHE A 137 12.01 -3.35 -4.91
N GLU A 138 12.23 -2.96 -6.17
CA GLU A 138 13.09 -3.63 -7.14
C GLU A 138 13.78 -2.61 -8.08
N GLU A 139 14.17 -1.45 -7.57
CA GLU A 139 14.65 -0.35 -8.43
C GLU A 139 15.98 -0.65 -9.15
N GLU A 140 16.87 -1.42 -8.53
CA GLU A 140 18.13 -1.86 -9.20
C GLU A 140 17.89 -2.65 -10.48
N ARG A 141 16.69 -3.23 -10.66
CA ARG A 141 16.31 -3.92 -11.89
C ARG A 141 16.12 -2.98 -13.07
N TYR A 142 15.78 -1.72 -12.81
CA TYR A 142 15.33 -0.76 -13.83
C TYR A 142 16.25 0.44 -13.97
N PHE A 143 16.94 0.81 -12.89
CA PHE A 143 17.69 2.05 -12.80
C PHE A 143 19.16 1.82 -12.48
N VAL A 144 20.00 2.76 -12.90
CA VAL A 144 21.41 2.83 -12.54
C VAL A 144 21.57 3.84 -11.40
N PRO A 145 22.36 3.52 -10.34
CA PRO A 145 22.60 4.45 -9.26
C PRO A 145 23.49 5.62 -9.71
N ALA A 146 23.20 6.83 -9.21
CA ALA A 146 24.05 7.99 -9.42
C ALA A 146 25.40 7.82 -8.70
N ASP A 147 26.47 8.34 -9.33
CA ASP A 147 27.83 8.42 -8.76
C ASP A 147 28.28 9.86 -8.50
N LYS A 148 27.47 10.84 -8.87
CA LYS A 148 27.75 12.27 -8.72
C LYS A 148 26.59 12.97 -8.02
N VAL A 149 26.93 13.99 -7.26
CA VAL A 149 25.96 14.89 -6.63
C VAL A 149 26.02 16.24 -7.35
N ALA A 150 24.83 16.76 -7.69
CA ALA A 150 24.64 18.05 -8.33
C ALA A 150 23.98 19.02 -7.34
N VAL A 151 24.62 20.16 -7.12
CA VAL A 151 23.95 21.30 -6.47
C VAL A 151 23.44 22.21 -7.58
N LEU A 152 22.14 22.47 -7.60
CA LEU A 152 21.50 23.28 -8.62
C LEU A 152 21.25 24.69 -8.10
N GLU A 153 21.36 25.68 -8.99
CA GLU A 153 21.16 27.08 -8.63
C GLU A 153 19.95 27.66 -9.35
N TRP A 154 19.12 28.40 -8.63
CA TRP A 154 18.03 29.17 -9.20
C TRP A 154 17.79 30.44 -8.36
N GLU A 155 17.82 31.60 -9.03
CA GLU A 155 17.65 32.93 -8.43
C GLU A 155 18.49 33.15 -7.15
N GLY A 156 19.71 32.68 -7.16
CA GLY A 156 20.66 32.82 -6.07
C GLY A 156 20.46 31.86 -4.90
N LEU A 157 19.50 30.91 -5.01
CA LEU A 157 19.36 29.78 -4.09
C LEU A 157 20.13 28.57 -4.59
N ARG A 158 20.90 27.96 -3.71
CA ARG A 158 21.58 26.69 -3.93
C ARG A 158 20.70 25.56 -3.41
N LEU A 159 20.23 24.72 -4.31
CA LEU A 159 19.27 23.66 -4.04
C LEU A 159 19.98 22.30 -4.01
N GLY A 160 19.83 21.56 -2.92
CA GLY A 160 20.16 20.15 -2.82
C GLY A 160 18.90 19.33 -3.13
N LEU A 161 18.96 18.48 -4.16
CA LEU A 161 17.84 17.67 -4.59
C LEU A 161 18.14 16.19 -4.42
N SER A 162 17.22 15.44 -3.82
CA SER A 162 17.37 14.00 -3.58
C SER A 162 16.07 13.25 -3.85
N VAL A 163 16.17 11.93 -4.05
CA VAL A 163 15.03 11.08 -4.38
C VAL A 163 14.85 10.00 -3.33
N CYS A 164 13.72 10.04 -2.66
CA CYS A 164 13.14 9.01 -1.80
C CYS A 164 14.15 8.32 -0.87
N GLU A 165 14.73 7.19 -1.29
CA GLU A 165 15.64 6.35 -0.48
C GLU A 165 16.92 7.08 -0.06
N ASP A 166 17.40 8.07 -0.84
CA ASP A 166 18.55 8.89 -0.47
C ASP A 166 18.36 9.60 0.89
N PHE A 167 17.12 9.82 1.31
CA PHE A 167 16.75 10.46 2.56
C PHE A 167 17.05 9.62 3.82
N TRP A 168 17.19 8.30 3.64
CA TRP A 168 17.31 7.34 4.75
C TRP A 168 18.75 7.07 5.19
N TYR A 169 19.74 7.47 4.39
CA TYR A 169 21.16 7.17 4.62
C TYR A 169 21.89 8.40 5.12
N GLU A 170 22.66 8.25 6.21
CA GLU A 170 23.45 9.34 6.81
C GLU A 170 24.62 9.79 5.90
N GLU A 171 25.08 8.89 5.03
CA GLU A 171 26.09 9.14 4.01
C GLU A 171 25.47 8.99 2.60
N GLY A 172 25.80 9.89 1.69
CA GLY A 172 25.30 9.87 0.31
C GLY A 172 25.00 11.26 -0.22
N VAL A 173 23.95 11.37 -1.05
CA VAL A 173 23.58 12.60 -1.77
C VAL A 173 23.40 13.77 -0.81
N ILE A 174 22.51 13.65 0.18
CA ILE A 174 22.18 14.75 1.10
C ILE A 174 23.40 15.21 1.91
N ALA A 175 24.24 14.28 2.37
CA ALA A 175 25.44 14.63 3.12
C ALA A 175 26.42 15.48 2.27
N GLN A 176 26.61 15.10 0.99
CA GLN A 176 27.47 15.82 0.06
C GLN A 176 26.87 17.18 -0.33
N GLU A 177 25.56 17.29 -0.46
CA GLU A 177 24.87 18.57 -0.68
C GLU A 177 25.05 19.52 0.49
N ILE A 178 24.99 19.02 1.73
CA ILE A 178 25.28 19.80 2.95
C ILE A 178 26.73 20.30 2.95
N GLU A 179 27.68 19.43 2.64
CA GLU A 179 29.11 19.81 2.52
C GLU A 179 29.36 20.85 1.45
N ALA A 180 28.61 20.79 0.35
CA ALA A 180 28.66 21.77 -0.71
C ALA A 180 28.01 23.12 -0.31
N GLY A 181 27.25 23.18 0.79
CA GLY A 181 26.65 24.41 1.32
C GLY A 181 25.38 24.84 0.57
N VAL A 182 24.32 24.03 0.64
CA VAL A 182 23.01 24.34 0.05
C VAL A 182 22.15 25.20 0.96
N ASP A 183 21.22 25.97 0.37
CA ASP A 183 20.26 26.84 1.07
C ASP A 183 18.93 26.14 1.35
N LEU A 184 18.59 25.11 0.59
CA LEU A 184 17.36 24.35 0.71
C LEU A 184 17.61 22.88 0.29
N LEU A 185 17.21 21.94 1.13
CA LEU A 185 17.19 20.51 0.81
C LEU A 185 15.77 20.10 0.41
N VAL A 186 15.63 19.45 -0.75
CA VAL A 186 14.34 18.97 -1.26
C VAL A 186 14.44 17.48 -1.58
N ASN A 187 13.57 16.69 -0.95
CA ASN A 187 13.42 15.28 -1.24
C ASN A 187 12.05 15.01 -1.87
N VAL A 188 12.04 14.40 -3.05
CA VAL A 188 10.84 13.94 -3.73
C VAL A 188 10.70 12.43 -3.57
N SER A 189 9.52 11.97 -3.17
CA SER A 189 9.31 10.58 -2.73
C SER A 189 8.07 9.93 -3.32
N ALA A 190 8.18 8.60 -3.47
CA ALA A 190 7.09 7.65 -3.60
C ALA A 190 7.24 6.58 -2.51
N SER A 191 7.16 7.01 -1.27
CA SER A 191 7.40 6.18 -0.09
C SER A 191 6.11 5.53 0.39
N PRO A 192 5.93 4.19 0.24
CA PRO A 192 4.71 3.50 0.64
C PRO A 192 4.49 3.54 2.14
N TYR A 193 3.23 3.60 2.53
CA TYR A 193 2.79 3.60 3.91
C TYR A 193 3.00 2.25 4.59
N PHE A 194 3.30 2.30 5.85
CA PHE A 194 2.99 1.31 6.88
C PHE A 194 2.82 2.03 8.23
N ARG A 195 2.05 1.42 9.15
CA ARG A 195 1.76 1.99 10.48
C ARG A 195 3.04 2.39 11.22
N GLY A 196 3.17 3.68 11.55
CA GLY A 196 4.33 4.27 12.23
C GLY A 196 5.41 4.84 11.29
N LYS A 197 5.35 4.62 9.96
CA LYS A 197 6.35 5.15 9.03
C LYS A 197 6.37 6.68 8.96
N PRO A 198 5.24 7.41 9.03
CA PRO A 198 5.26 8.87 9.04
C PRO A 198 6.17 9.44 10.12
N SER A 199 6.09 8.96 11.37
CA SER A 199 6.95 9.41 12.48
C SER A 199 8.44 9.19 12.21
N ILE A 200 8.80 8.08 11.55
CA ILE A 200 10.21 7.85 11.16
C ILE A 200 10.67 8.92 10.18
N ARG A 201 9.85 9.25 9.14
CA ARG A 201 10.17 10.29 8.15
C ARG A 201 10.28 11.67 8.78
N TRP A 202 9.39 12.01 9.70
CA TRP A 202 9.46 13.28 10.45
C TRP A 202 10.74 13.37 11.28
N GLY A 203 11.12 12.29 11.95
CA GLY A 203 12.38 12.19 12.69
C GLY A 203 13.62 12.37 11.81
N LEU A 204 13.61 11.76 10.62
CA LEU A 204 14.66 11.93 9.61
C LEU A 204 14.74 13.38 9.12
N GLY A 205 13.60 13.98 8.77
CA GLY A 205 13.54 15.37 8.31
C GLY A 205 14.10 16.37 9.34
N LYS A 206 13.76 16.20 10.63
CA LYS A 206 14.33 16.99 11.72
C LYS A 206 15.84 16.82 11.82
N ARG A 207 16.35 15.60 11.76
CA ARG A 207 17.82 15.36 11.83
C ARG A 207 18.54 16.03 10.67
N TRP A 208 18.01 15.92 9.45
CA TRP A 208 18.60 16.57 8.28
C TRP A 208 18.57 18.10 8.39
N ALA A 209 17.45 18.69 8.78
CA ALA A 209 17.32 20.14 8.92
C ALA A 209 18.31 20.71 9.97
N ILE A 210 18.43 20.06 11.11
CA ILE A 210 19.37 20.44 12.18
C ILE A 210 20.83 20.28 11.71
N ARG A 211 21.17 19.12 11.08
CA ARG A 211 22.52 18.86 10.58
C ARG A 211 22.95 19.83 9.48
N ALA A 212 22.04 20.16 8.58
CA ALA A 212 22.29 21.06 7.45
C ALA A 212 22.31 22.54 7.84
N GLY A 213 21.62 22.91 8.93
CA GLY A 213 21.37 24.32 9.25
C GLY A 213 20.51 25.04 8.20
N THR A 214 19.76 24.27 7.38
CA THR A 214 18.92 24.77 6.28
C THR A 214 17.56 24.06 6.28
N PRO A 215 16.49 24.68 5.71
CA PRO A 215 15.19 24.02 5.65
C PRO A 215 15.22 22.73 4.82
N VAL A 216 14.36 21.77 5.23
CA VAL A 216 14.14 20.50 4.53
C VAL A 216 12.70 20.42 4.04
N VAL A 217 12.54 20.15 2.76
CA VAL A 217 11.27 19.91 2.08
C VAL A 217 11.18 18.42 1.74
N TYR A 218 10.10 17.77 2.13
CA TYR A 218 9.79 16.39 1.79
C TYR A 218 8.42 16.31 1.13
N VAL A 219 8.37 15.83 -0.11
CA VAL A 219 7.10 15.69 -0.85
C VAL A 219 6.90 14.24 -1.25
N ASN A 220 5.80 13.65 -0.80
CA ASN A 220 5.46 12.27 -1.05
C ASN A 220 4.20 12.14 -1.93
N LEU A 221 4.13 11.05 -2.70
CA LEU A 221 2.89 10.64 -3.35
C LEU A 221 1.78 10.39 -2.33
N VAL A 222 0.53 10.53 -2.77
CA VAL A 222 -0.66 10.02 -2.07
C VAL A 222 -1.45 9.13 -3.03
N GLY A 223 -2.13 8.11 -2.52
CA GLY A 223 -2.98 7.22 -3.32
C GLY A 223 -2.62 5.75 -3.20
N GLY A 224 -3.45 4.89 -3.78
CA GLY A 224 -3.23 3.45 -3.91
C GLY A 224 -2.67 3.08 -5.28
N GLN A 225 -1.76 2.13 -5.32
CA GLN A 225 -1.25 1.52 -6.54
C GLN A 225 -0.94 0.05 -6.27
N ASP A 226 -1.68 -0.85 -6.93
CA ASP A 226 -1.63 -2.30 -6.68
C ASP A 226 -1.87 -2.60 -5.18
N GLU A 227 -0.93 -3.25 -4.52
CA GLU A 227 -0.94 -3.51 -3.07
C GLU A 227 -0.36 -2.38 -2.22
N LEU A 228 0.18 -1.33 -2.83
CA LEU A 228 0.82 -0.22 -2.12
C LEU A 228 -0.16 0.92 -1.86
N VAL A 229 -0.01 1.57 -0.72
CA VAL A 229 -0.68 2.82 -0.40
C VAL A 229 0.37 3.87 -0.07
N PHE A 230 0.26 5.03 -0.69
CA PHE A 230 1.09 6.20 -0.40
C PHE A 230 0.26 7.17 0.43
N ASP A 231 0.81 7.58 1.54
CA ASP A 231 0.09 8.33 2.56
C ASP A 231 0.28 9.85 2.47
N GLY A 232 1.11 10.34 1.55
CA GLY A 232 1.46 11.75 1.53
C GLY A 232 2.27 12.13 2.77
N HIS A 233 1.66 12.85 3.72
CA HIS A 233 2.33 13.41 4.90
C HIS A 233 3.58 14.21 4.51
N SER A 234 3.47 15.01 3.45
CA SER A 234 4.52 15.92 2.99
C SER A 234 4.75 17.01 4.03
N PHE A 235 5.98 17.49 4.15
CA PHE A 235 6.32 18.47 5.18
C PHE A 235 7.44 19.43 4.77
N VAL A 236 7.53 20.54 5.49
CA VAL A 236 8.67 21.46 5.50
C VAL A 236 9.12 21.65 6.95
N ILE A 237 10.41 21.46 7.19
CA ILE A 237 11.04 21.59 8.52
C ILE A 237 12.13 22.65 8.47
N ARG A 238 12.16 23.53 9.47
CA ARG A 238 13.15 24.59 9.67
C ARG A 238 14.48 24.03 10.18
N PRO A 239 15.58 24.83 10.08
CA PRO A 239 16.90 24.45 10.63
C PRO A 239 16.89 24.13 12.13
N ASP A 240 15.96 24.68 12.90
CA ASP A 240 15.79 24.40 14.33
C ASP A 240 14.97 23.13 14.63
N GLY A 241 14.49 22.43 13.59
CA GLY A 241 13.67 21.22 13.69
C GLY A 241 12.16 21.47 13.86
N ALA A 242 11.69 22.73 13.84
CA ALA A 242 10.28 23.06 13.88
C ALA A 242 9.63 22.86 12.51
N PHE A 243 8.34 22.46 12.47
CA PHE A 243 7.60 22.34 11.23
C PHE A 243 7.10 23.70 10.74
N LEU A 244 7.33 24.02 9.46
CA LEU A 244 6.68 25.13 8.75
C LEU A 244 5.42 24.69 8.03
N LEU A 245 5.36 23.42 7.66
CA LEU A 245 4.22 22.80 7.02
C LEU A 245 4.17 21.30 7.37
N SER A 246 2.97 20.81 7.66
CA SER A 246 2.65 19.39 7.73
C SER A 246 1.37 19.16 6.95
N ALA A 247 1.47 18.52 5.80
CA ALA A 247 0.31 18.17 5.00
C ALA A 247 -0.45 16.98 5.62
N PRO A 248 -1.79 16.95 5.54
CA PRO A 248 -2.58 15.83 6.06
C PRO A 248 -2.28 14.55 5.30
N GLY A 249 -2.35 13.41 6.00
CA GLY A 249 -2.21 12.11 5.37
C GLY A 249 -3.44 11.71 4.56
N PHE A 250 -3.21 10.89 3.52
CA PHE A 250 -4.23 10.26 2.68
C PHE A 250 -5.16 11.24 1.93
N ALA A 251 -4.72 12.47 1.70
CA ALA A 251 -5.47 13.52 1.01
C ALA A 251 -4.62 14.18 -0.07
N GLU A 252 -5.19 14.37 -1.27
CA GLU A 252 -4.56 15.20 -2.31
C GLU A 252 -4.66 16.69 -1.98
N GLY A 253 -3.65 17.45 -2.36
CA GLY A 253 -3.67 18.89 -2.19
C GLY A 253 -2.40 19.61 -2.62
N ILE A 254 -2.53 20.93 -2.77
CA ILE A 254 -1.42 21.86 -2.96
C ILE A 254 -1.28 22.71 -1.69
N PHE A 255 -0.26 22.39 -0.91
CA PHE A 255 0.02 23.00 0.39
C PHE A 255 1.13 24.02 0.24
N THR A 256 0.99 25.18 0.89
CA THR A 256 1.97 26.27 0.74
C THR A 256 2.46 26.76 2.10
N CYS A 257 3.73 27.13 2.17
CA CYS A 257 4.30 27.86 3.32
C CYS A 257 5.36 28.86 2.85
N ASP A 258 5.60 29.85 3.68
CA ASP A 258 6.72 30.79 3.55
C ASP A 258 7.91 30.21 4.32
N LEU A 259 9.11 30.20 3.74
CA LEU A 259 10.32 29.72 4.43
C LEU A 259 10.69 30.49 5.68
N ALA A 260 10.26 31.77 5.76
CA ALA A 260 10.40 32.62 6.94
C ALA A 260 9.12 32.64 7.81
N GLY A 261 8.16 31.75 7.55
CA GLY A 261 6.89 31.70 8.27
C GLY A 261 7.00 31.21 9.71
N ASP A 262 5.90 31.35 10.45
CA ASP A 262 5.80 30.81 11.80
C ASP A 262 5.71 29.30 11.80
N PRO A 263 6.22 28.63 12.84
CA PRO A 263 6.11 27.19 12.98
C PRO A 263 4.65 26.77 13.18
N VAL A 264 4.33 25.58 12.67
CA VAL A 264 3.05 24.91 12.91
C VAL A 264 3.21 23.77 13.91
N ASP A 265 2.10 23.30 14.48
CA ASP A 265 2.12 22.15 15.37
C ASP A 265 2.70 20.92 14.67
N PRO A 266 3.54 20.13 15.37
CA PRO A 266 4.07 18.91 14.82
C PRO A 266 2.94 17.91 14.56
N PRO A 267 3.03 17.14 13.47
CA PRO A 267 2.06 16.08 13.20
C PRO A 267 2.15 14.99 14.27
N ALA A 268 1.03 14.30 14.49
CA ALA A 268 0.93 13.16 15.42
C ALA A 268 0.49 11.89 14.68
N GLU A 269 0.90 10.73 15.18
CA GLU A 269 0.37 9.45 14.73
C GLU A 269 -1.09 9.29 15.17
N GLU A 270 -1.95 8.85 14.26
CA GLU A 270 -3.37 8.67 14.52
C GLU A 270 -3.76 7.19 14.68
N GLY A 271 -2.78 6.30 14.76
CA GLY A 271 -2.98 4.88 15.07
C GLY A 271 -3.90 4.17 14.08
N MET A 272 -5.04 3.62 14.55
CA MET A 272 -5.96 2.86 13.72
C MET A 272 -6.72 3.74 12.69
N ALA A 273 -6.84 5.03 12.94
CA ALA A 273 -7.41 5.98 11.98
C ALA A 273 -6.61 6.06 10.67
N GLU A 274 -5.27 6.01 10.77
CA GLU A 274 -4.41 5.97 9.57
C GLU A 274 -4.56 4.66 8.82
N VAL A 275 -4.60 3.53 9.53
CA VAL A 275 -4.80 2.19 8.93
C VAL A 275 -6.14 2.14 8.17
N TYR A 276 -7.20 2.65 8.77
CA TYR A 276 -8.52 2.76 8.13
C TYR A 276 -8.44 3.59 6.83
N ARG A 277 -7.88 4.80 6.91
CA ARG A 277 -7.75 5.69 5.73
C ARG A 277 -6.88 5.06 4.64
N ALA A 278 -5.80 4.39 5.02
CA ALA A 278 -4.94 3.68 4.08
C ALA A 278 -5.71 2.59 3.32
N ILE A 279 -6.46 1.74 4.03
CA ILE A 279 -7.21 0.65 3.41
C ILE A 279 -8.35 1.20 2.54
N VAL A 280 -9.09 2.19 3.03
CA VAL A 280 -10.18 2.84 2.26
C VAL A 280 -9.63 3.47 0.97
N LEU A 281 -8.52 4.22 1.05
CA LEU A 281 -7.86 4.81 -0.12
C LEU A 281 -7.34 3.72 -1.09
N GLY A 282 -6.72 2.66 -0.56
CA GLY A 282 -6.24 1.54 -1.36
C GLY A 282 -7.36 0.82 -2.12
N ILE A 283 -8.50 0.53 -1.47
CA ILE A 283 -9.68 -0.04 -2.14
C ILE A 283 -10.19 0.90 -3.21
N LYS A 284 -10.41 2.18 -2.87
CA LYS A 284 -10.95 3.18 -3.79
C LYS A 284 -10.11 3.25 -5.06
N ASP A 285 -8.82 3.46 -4.92
CA ASP A 285 -7.90 3.62 -6.05
C ASP A 285 -7.75 2.32 -6.86
N TYR A 286 -7.72 1.16 -6.20
CA TYR A 286 -7.69 -0.12 -6.89
C TYR A 286 -8.89 -0.27 -7.84
N PHE A 287 -10.08 0.10 -7.39
CA PHE A 287 -11.29 0.02 -8.21
C PHE A 287 -11.33 1.10 -9.29
N GLU A 288 -11.02 2.34 -8.97
CA GLU A 288 -11.08 3.46 -9.91
C GLU A 288 -10.01 3.34 -11.01
N LYS A 289 -8.77 3.04 -10.65
CA LYS A 289 -7.66 2.90 -11.61
C LYS A 289 -7.79 1.67 -12.53
N ASN A 290 -8.48 0.61 -12.08
CA ASN A 290 -8.80 -0.56 -12.91
C ASN A 290 -10.15 -0.45 -13.63
N GLY A 291 -10.91 0.64 -13.47
CA GLY A 291 -12.23 0.81 -14.08
C GLY A 291 -13.29 -0.18 -13.57
N LEU A 292 -13.12 -0.71 -12.34
CA LEU A 292 -14.05 -1.66 -11.73
C LEU A 292 -15.30 -0.96 -11.22
N LYS A 293 -16.47 -1.47 -11.57
CA LYS A 293 -17.76 -0.81 -11.28
C LYS A 293 -18.17 -0.88 -9.82
N GLY A 294 -17.85 -1.96 -9.11
CA GLY A 294 -18.23 -2.16 -7.73
C GLY A 294 -17.70 -3.45 -7.14
N ALA A 295 -17.98 -3.70 -5.86
CA ALA A 295 -17.47 -4.82 -5.08
C ALA A 295 -18.57 -5.82 -4.69
N VAL A 296 -18.22 -7.10 -4.72
CA VAL A 296 -18.99 -8.19 -4.08
C VAL A 296 -18.24 -8.62 -2.83
N VAL A 297 -18.94 -8.70 -1.71
CA VAL A 297 -18.39 -9.20 -0.45
C VAL A 297 -19.23 -10.38 0.04
N GLY A 298 -18.58 -11.54 0.19
CA GLY A 298 -19.18 -12.69 0.86
C GLY A 298 -19.30 -12.42 2.36
N THR A 299 -20.51 -12.25 2.87
CA THR A 299 -20.77 -11.99 4.30
C THR A 299 -21.08 -13.28 5.02
N SER A 300 -20.24 -13.68 5.97
CA SER A 300 -20.44 -14.89 6.77
C SER A 300 -21.20 -14.65 8.08
N GLY A 301 -21.39 -13.38 8.46
CA GLY A 301 -21.83 -12.99 9.79
C GLY A 301 -20.70 -12.97 10.82
N GLY A 302 -19.45 -13.17 10.39
CA GLY A 302 -18.23 -13.03 11.20
C GLY A 302 -17.57 -11.67 11.00
N ILE A 303 -16.63 -11.34 11.92
CA ILE A 303 -16.01 -10.00 12.01
C ILE A 303 -15.23 -9.60 10.75
N ASP A 304 -14.45 -10.51 10.14
CA ASP A 304 -13.60 -10.19 8.99
C ASP A 304 -14.44 -9.71 7.80
N SER A 305 -15.48 -10.46 7.46
CA SER A 305 -16.39 -10.09 6.38
C SER A 305 -17.18 -8.80 6.69
N ALA A 306 -17.52 -8.56 7.96
CA ALA A 306 -18.18 -7.33 8.40
C ALA A 306 -17.27 -6.11 8.25
N VAL A 307 -15.99 -6.22 8.65
CA VAL A 307 -14.99 -5.16 8.48
C VAL A 307 -14.74 -4.89 7.00
N VAL A 308 -14.55 -5.93 6.18
CA VAL A 308 -14.34 -5.75 4.71
C VAL A 308 -15.55 -5.09 4.05
N LEU A 309 -16.78 -5.46 4.46
CA LEU A 309 -17.98 -4.82 3.95
C LEU A 309 -18.05 -3.33 4.33
N ALA A 310 -17.74 -2.99 5.60
CA ALA A 310 -17.71 -1.61 6.06
C ALA A 310 -16.65 -0.77 5.32
N LEU A 311 -15.45 -1.31 5.12
CA LEU A 311 -14.36 -0.68 4.36
C LEU A 311 -14.74 -0.48 2.88
N ALA A 312 -15.37 -1.48 2.26
CA ALA A 312 -15.84 -1.39 0.88
C ALA A 312 -16.89 -0.27 0.70
N VAL A 313 -17.84 -0.18 1.63
CA VAL A 313 -18.85 0.89 1.64
C VAL A 313 -18.23 2.26 1.83
N ALA A 314 -17.26 2.38 2.73
CA ALA A 314 -16.54 3.64 2.94
C ALA A 314 -15.74 4.08 1.71
N ALA A 315 -15.14 3.13 0.97
CA ALA A 315 -14.32 3.39 -0.20
C ALA A 315 -15.14 3.68 -1.46
N LEU A 316 -16.22 2.95 -1.69
CA LEU A 316 -16.95 2.93 -2.96
C LEU A 316 -18.36 3.52 -2.88
N GLY A 317 -18.89 3.69 -1.68
CA GLY A 317 -20.31 4.00 -1.46
C GLY A 317 -21.19 2.75 -1.54
N ARG A 318 -22.29 2.74 -0.78
CA ARG A 318 -23.20 1.59 -0.62
C ARG A 318 -23.79 1.07 -1.94
N ASP A 319 -24.03 1.95 -2.91
CA ASP A 319 -24.68 1.61 -4.18
C ASP A 319 -23.74 0.82 -5.13
N ARG A 320 -22.45 0.82 -4.85
CA ARG A 320 -21.41 0.07 -5.58
C ARG A 320 -20.94 -1.18 -4.83
N VAL A 321 -21.64 -1.60 -3.77
CA VAL A 321 -21.25 -2.76 -2.96
C VAL A 321 -22.44 -3.72 -2.85
N ARG A 322 -22.21 -5.00 -3.14
CA ARG A 322 -23.15 -6.09 -2.99
C ARG A 322 -22.70 -7.04 -1.89
N ALA A 323 -23.49 -7.19 -0.85
CA ALA A 323 -23.30 -8.23 0.16
C ALA A 323 -23.97 -9.54 -0.28
N VAL A 324 -23.28 -10.67 -0.13
CA VAL A 324 -23.81 -11.99 -0.48
C VAL A 324 -23.63 -12.94 0.69
N PHE A 325 -24.73 -13.46 1.22
CA PHE A 325 -24.76 -14.47 2.27
C PHE A 325 -25.02 -15.85 1.67
N LEU A 326 -24.15 -16.82 1.95
CA LEU A 326 -24.14 -18.13 1.33
C LEU A 326 -24.25 -19.23 2.41
N PRO A 327 -25.45 -19.43 3.04
CA PRO A 327 -25.62 -20.41 4.09
C PRO A 327 -25.41 -21.83 3.60
N GLY A 328 -24.66 -22.60 4.40
CA GLY A 328 -24.42 -24.03 4.19
C GLY A 328 -25.15 -24.89 5.23
N PRO A 329 -24.89 -26.22 5.22
CA PRO A 329 -25.58 -27.17 6.10
C PRO A 329 -25.40 -26.88 7.61
N TYR A 330 -24.29 -26.23 7.99
CA TYR A 330 -23.92 -25.99 9.39
C TYR A 330 -24.00 -24.51 9.77
N THR A 331 -24.54 -23.67 8.89
CA THR A 331 -24.69 -22.22 9.15
C THR A 331 -25.72 -21.98 10.25
N THR A 332 -25.33 -21.28 11.29
CA THR A 332 -26.20 -20.97 12.44
C THR A 332 -27.11 -19.79 12.14
N GLU A 333 -28.23 -19.69 12.88
CA GLU A 333 -29.12 -18.54 12.79
C GLU A 333 -28.46 -17.26 13.32
N GLU A 334 -27.48 -17.38 14.21
CA GLU A 334 -26.67 -16.28 14.68
C GLU A 334 -25.83 -15.65 13.54
N SER A 335 -25.18 -16.47 12.70
CA SER A 335 -24.48 -16.01 11.50
C SER A 335 -25.41 -15.31 10.52
N ARG A 336 -26.58 -15.89 10.27
CA ARG A 336 -27.60 -15.29 9.39
C ARG A 336 -28.02 -13.91 9.89
N ARG A 337 -28.34 -13.82 11.20
CA ARG A 337 -28.71 -12.56 11.83
C ARG A 337 -27.57 -11.55 11.78
N GLY A 338 -26.33 -11.96 12.07
CA GLY A 338 -25.16 -11.09 11.99
C GLY A 338 -24.95 -10.52 10.60
N ALA A 339 -25.00 -11.35 9.54
CA ALA A 339 -24.87 -10.90 8.16
C ALA A 339 -25.95 -9.88 7.75
N ARG A 340 -27.21 -10.12 8.14
CA ARG A 340 -28.32 -9.19 7.88
C ARG A 340 -28.14 -7.86 8.60
N MET A 341 -27.83 -7.89 9.90
CA MET A 341 -27.66 -6.67 10.70
C MET A 341 -26.51 -5.80 10.16
N VAL A 342 -25.37 -6.40 9.77
CA VAL A 342 -24.27 -5.64 9.18
C VAL A 342 -24.69 -4.99 7.86
N ALA A 343 -25.35 -5.73 6.97
CA ALA A 343 -25.83 -5.19 5.71
C ALA A 343 -26.86 -4.06 5.89
N GLU A 344 -27.80 -4.22 6.81
CA GLU A 344 -28.79 -3.20 7.16
C GLU A 344 -28.13 -1.94 7.75
N ASN A 345 -27.22 -2.09 8.72
CA ASN A 345 -26.52 -0.96 9.34
C ASN A 345 -25.70 -0.14 8.34
N LEU A 346 -25.12 -0.80 7.33
CA LEU A 346 -24.35 -0.19 6.24
C LEU A 346 -25.22 0.29 5.08
N GLY A 347 -26.51 -0.08 5.05
CA GLY A 347 -27.45 0.26 3.98
C GLY A 347 -27.12 -0.41 2.65
N VAL A 348 -26.57 -1.63 2.68
CA VAL A 348 -26.15 -2.40 1.51
C VAL A 348 -27.17 -3.49 1.19
N GLU A 349 -27.42 -3.71 -0.10
CA GLU A 349 -28.29 -4.81 -0.53
C GLU A 349 -27.65 -6.18 -0.23
N LEU A 350 -28.38 -7.04 0.49
CA LEU A 350 -27.98 -8.40 0.82
C LEU A 350 -28.70 -9.40 -0.07
N SER A 351 -27.94 -10.20 -0.82
CA SER A 351 -28.45 -11.39 -1.53
C SER A 351 -28.18 -12.64 -0.68
N GLU A 352 -29.17 -13.50 -0.53
CA GLU A 352 -29.02 -14.77 0.19
C GLU A 352 -29.23 -15.95 -0.78
N VAL A 353 -28.24 -16.84 -0.88
CA VAL A 353 -28.29 -18.04 -1.73
C VAL A 353 -27.73 -19.23 -0.97
N SER A 354 -28.57 -20.24 -0.70
CA SER A 354 -28.17 -21.49 -0.05
C SER A 354 -27.22 -22.30 -0.92
N ILE A 355 -26.14 -22.83 -0.34
CA ILE A 355 -25.22 -23.74 -1.03
C ILE A 355 -25.62 -25.22 -0.86
N VAL A 356 -26.66 -25.54 -0.07
CA VAL A 356 -26.95 -26.93 0.36
C VAL A 356 -27.20 -27.85 -0.81
N GLU A 357 -28.09 -27.48 -1.74
CA GLU A 357 -28.40 -28.31 -2.90
C GLU A 357 -27.19 -28.57 -3.82
N VAL A 358 -26.37 -27.54 -4.01
CA VAL A 358 -25.13 -27.66 -4.81
C VAL A 358 -24.13 -28.57 -4.09
N TYR A 359 -23.99 -28.40 -2.76
CA TYR A 359 -23.13 -29.25 -1.94
C TYR A 359 -23.54 -30.72 -1.99
N ASP A 360 -24.84 -31.02 -1.79
CA ASP A 360 -25.38 -32.37 -1.82
C ASP A 360 -25.19 -33.01 -3.21
N SER A 361 -25.36 -32.25 -4.27
CA SER A 361 -25.13 -32.70 -5.65
C SER A 361 -23.67 -33.06 -5.90
N VAL A 362 -22.72 -32.26 -5.41
CA VAL A 362 -21.27 -32.55 -5.53
C VAL A 362 -20.91 -33.77 -4.70
N VAL A 363 -21.38 -33.87 -3.44
CA VAL A 363 -21.14 -35.04 -2.58
C VAL A 363 -21.69 -36.31 -3.22
N LYS A 364 -22.90 -36.26 -3.77
CA LYS A 364 -23.52 -37.40 -4.50
C LYS A 364 -22.70 -37.78 -5.73
N ALA A 365 -22.22 -36.84 -6.51
CA ALA A 365 -21.38 -37.10 -7.70
C ALA A 365 -20.06 -37.79 -7.35
N LEU A 366 -19.50 -37.50 -6.16
CA LEU A 366 -18.25 -38.11 -5.68
C LEU A 366 -18.47 -39.41 -4.89
N SER A 367 -19.73 -39.77 -4.60
CA SER A 367 -20.09 -40.99 -3.85
C SER A 367 -19.54 -42.24 -4.55
N GLY A 368 -18.88 -43.11 -3.78
CA GLY A 368 -18.24 -44.32 -4.31
C GLY A 368 -16.87 -44.09 -5.00
N VAL A 369 -16.46 -42.83 -5.18
CA VAL A 369 -15.14 -42.46 -5.76
C VAL A 369 -14.16 -42.03 -4.68
N LEU A 370 -14.60 -41.21 -3.76
CA LEU A 370 -13.77 -40.72 -2.63
C LEU A 370 -14.63 -40.44 -1.40
N ASP A 371 -13.97 -40.43 -0.23
CA ASP A 371 -14.58 -39.98 1.03
C ASP A 371 -14.66 -38.46 1.07
N THR A 372 -15.88 -37.92 1.19
CA THR A 372 -16.17 -36.50 1.29
C THR A 372 -16.31 -36.01 2.72
N SER A 373 -15.99 -36.82 3.74
CA SER A 373 -16.00 -36.41 5.15
C SER A 373 -14.82 -35.49 5.52
N GLY A 374 -14.92 -34.82 6.66
CA GLY A 374 -13.86 -33.98 7.20
C GLY A 374 -13.44 -32.84 6.27
N VAL A 375 -12.15 -32.61 6.15
CA VAL A 375 -11.53 -31.50 5.37
C VAL A 375 -11.97 -31.48 3.89
N VAL A 376 -12.30 -32.65 3.31
CA VAL A 376 -12.77 -32.68 1.91
C VAL A 376 -14.13 -32.01 1.78
N GLY A 377 -15.10 -32.36 2.63
CA GLY A 377 -16.43 -31.75 2.64
C GLY A 377 -16.38 -30.27 3.07
N GLU A 378 -15.54 -29.92 4.05
CA GLU A 378 -15.30 -28.52 4.45
C GLU A 378 -14.83 -27.67 3.26
N ASN A 379 -13.81 -28.14 2.54
CA ASN A 379 -13.26 -27.43 1.39
C ASN A 379 -14.22 -27.38 0.18
N ILE A 380 -15.07 -28.39 -0.03
CA ILE A 380 -16.13 -28.34 -1.06
C ILE A 380 -17.08 -27.19 -0.77
N GLN A 381 -17.56 -27.03 0.47
CA GLN A 381 -18.45 -25.93 0.85
C GLN A 381 -17.79 -24.55 0.58
N ALA A 382 -16.54 -24.38 0.98
CA ALA A 382 -15.80 -23.12 0.77
C ALA A 382 -15.68 -22.80 -0.74
N ARG A 383 -15.36 -23.80 -1.58
CA ARG A 383 -15.22 -23.62 -3.03
C ARG A 383 -16.54 -23.34 -3.74
N ILE A 384 -17.63 -23.93 -3.29
CA ILE A 384 -18.98 -23.60 -3.81
C ILE A 384 -19.31 -22.14 -3.50
N ARG A 385 -18.98 -21.63 -2.31
CA ARG A 385 -19.12 -20.20 -1.99
C ARG A 385 -18.29 -19.34 -2.92
N GLY A 386 -17.03 -19.69 -3.15
CA GLY A 386 -16.17 -19.01 -4.10
C GLY A 386 -16.75 -18.97 -5.53
N LEU A 387 -17.25 -20.10 -6.02
CA LEU A 387 -17.92 -20.19 -7.32
C LEU A 387 -19.11 -19.22 -7.43
N LEU A 388 -19.98 -19.21 -6.42
CA LEU A 388 -21.17 -18.34 -6.43
C LEU A 388 -20.80 -16.86 -6.32
N LEU A 389 -19.81 -16.48 -5.48
CA LEU A 389 -19.32 -15.11 -5.42
C LEU A 389 -18.78 -14.63 -6.77
N MET A 390 -18.03 -15.47 -7.48
CA MET A 390 -17.56 -15.15 -8.83
C MET A 390 -18.69 -15.04 -9.85
N ALA A 391 -19.76 -15.84 -9.72
CA ALA A 391 -20.95 -15.71 -10.57
C ALA A 391 -21.65 -14.36 -10.36
N PHE A 392 -21.80 -13.90 -9.10
CA PHE A 392 -22.30 -12.55 -8.80
C PHE A 392 -21.40 -11.47 -9.41
N ALA A 393 -20.08 -11.59 -9.22
CA ALA A 393 -19.10 -10.64 -9.75
C ALA A 393 -19.22 -10.51 -11.28
N ASN A 394 -19.26 -11.64 -11.99
CA ASN A 394 -19.40 -11.65 -13.45
C ASN A 394 -20.73 -11.07 -13.91
N SER A 395 -21.84 -11.39 -13.23
CA SER A 395 -23.17 -10.89 -13.57
C SER A 395 -23.29 -9.37 -13.41
N LEU A 396 -22.67 -8.80 -12.36
CA LEU A 396 -22.72 -7.38 -12.05
C LEU A 396 -21.61 -6.55 -12.74
N GLY A 397 -20.58 -7.19 -13.25
CA GLY A 397 -19.34 -6.53 -13.67
C GLY A 397 -18.57 -5.94 -12.47
N TYR A 398 -18.64 -6.61 -11.33
CA TYR A 398 -18.00 -6.24 -10.07
C TYR A 398 -16.78 -7.11 -9.80
N ALA A 399 -16.01 -6.74 -8.77
CA ALA A 399 -14.90 -7.58 -8.29
C ALA A 399 -15.18 -8.10 -6.86
N VAL A 400 -14.75 -9.32 -6.57
CA VAL A 400 -14.87 -9.91 -5.21
C VAL A 400 -13.76 -9.36 -4.32
N LEU A 401 -14.09 -8.96 -3.08
CA LEU A 401 -13.13 -8.67 -2.03
C LEU A 401 -12.99 -9.88 -1.11
N CYS A 402 -11.74 -10.30 -0.91
CA CYS A 402 -11.36 -11.42 -0.07
C CYS A 402 -11.25 -10.96 1.40
N PRO A 403 -11.99 -11.56 2.36
CA PRO A 403 -11.96 -11.15 3.76
C PRO A 403 -10.87 -11.85 4.60
N ALA A 404 -9.93 -12.56 3.97
CA ALA A 404 -8.86 -13.24 4.69
C ALA A 404 -7.94 -12.23 5.40
N ASN A 405 -7.62 -12.48 6.67
CA ASN A 405 -6.70 -11.68 7.47
C ASN A 405 -5.29 -12.29 7.52
N LYS A 406 -4.31 -11.52 8.00
CA LYS A 406 -2.90 -11.92 8.04
C LYS A 406 -2.65 -13.17 8.90
N SER A 407 -3.36 -13.32 10.01
CA SER A 407 -3.19 -14.47 10.92
C SER A 407 -3.60 -15.78 10.25
N GLU A 408 -4.75 -15.81 9.57
CA GLU A 408 -5.23 -16.96 8.81
C GLU A 408 -4.31 -17.27 7.62
N ILE A 409 -3.93 -16.25 6.86
CA ILE A 409 -3.00 -16.35 5.72
C ILE A 409 -1.65 -16.92 6.18
N ALA A 410 -1.13 -16.47 7.32
CA ALA A 410 0.16 -16.91 7.84
C ALA A 410 0.20 -18.41 8.10
N VAL A 411 -0.78 -18.93 8.82
CA VAL A 411 -0.84 -20.36 9.21
C VAL A 411 -1.52 -21.25 8.18
N GLY A 412 -2.03 -20.66 7.09
CA GLY A 412 -2.73 -21.36 6.01
C GLY A 412 -4.10 -21.87 6.40
N TYR A 413 -4.76 -21.25 7.35
CA TYR A 413 -6.13 -21.53 7.76
C TYR A 413 -7.12 -20.89 6.80
N ASN A 414 -7.06 -21.35 5.58
CA ASN A 414 -7.88 -20.91 4.45
C ASN A 414 -8.01 -22.01 3.40
N THR A 415 -9.00 -21.89 2.54
CA THR A 415 -9.26 -22.81 1.42
C THR A 415 -8.98 -22.13 0.09
N LEU A 416 -7.99 -22.63 -0.66
CA LEU A 416 -7.73 -22.16 -2.01
C LEU A 416 -8.97 -22.28 -2.90
N TYR A 417 -9.26 -21.19 -3.65
CA TYR A 417 -10.41 -21.06 -4.54
C TYR A 417 -11.76 -21.08 -3.81
N GLY A 418 -11.75 -20.95 -2.48
CA GLY A 418 -12.92 -20.83 -1.61
C GLY A 418 -12.96 -19.45 -0.97
N ASP A 419 -12.62 -19.36 0.30
CA ASP A 419 -12.55 -18.12 1.07
C ASP A 419 -11.41 -17.17 0.65
N THR A 420 -10.47 -17.68 -0.15
CA THR A 420 -9.36 -16.90 -0.73
C THR A 420 -9.69 -16.29 -2.10
N VAL A 421 -10.90 -16.49 -2.63
CA VAL A 421 -11.28 -15.94 -3.93
C VAL A 421 -11.44 -14.41 -3.85
N GLY A 422 -10.96 -13.71 -4.88
CA GLY A 422 -11.14 -12.26 -4.95
C GLY A 422 -10.10 -11.57 -5.84
N ALA A 423 -10.31 -10.28 -6.06
CA ALA A 423 -9.41 -9.39 -6.78
C ALA A 423 -8.45 -8.64 -5.84
N LEU A 424 -8.86 -8.43 -4.58
CA LEU A 424 -8.10 -7.72 -3.56
C LEU A 424 -8.44 -8.30 -2.18
N ALA A 425 -7.44 -8.42 -1.29
CA ALA A 425 -7.61 -8.78 0.12
C ALA A 425 -7.32 -7.55 1.02
N PRO A 426 -8.33 -6.71 1.31
CA PRO A 426 -8.10 -5.42 1.98
C PRO A 426 -7.48 -5.53 3.37
N ILE A 427 -7.84 -6.56 4.14
CA ILE A 427 -7.37 -6.80 5.52
C ILE A 427 -6.30 -7.89 5.61
N GLY A 428 -5.78 -8.36 4.46
CA GLY A 428 -4.81 -9.46 4.42
C GLY A 428 -3.45 -9.15 5.05
N ASP A 429 -3.19 -7.88 5.39
CA ASP A 429 -2.00 -7.44 6.14
C ASP A 429 -2.30 -7.03 7.60
N LEU A 430 -3.53 -7.25 8.09
CA LEU A 430 -3.93 -7.07 9.49
C LEU A 430 -3.96 -8.42 10.22
N LEU A 431 -3.34 -8.48 11.40
CA LEU A 431 -3.52 -9.58 12.33
C LEU A 431 -4.95 -9.59 12.87
N LYS A 432 -5.42 -10.74 13.36
CA LYS A 432 -6.82 -10.90 13.84
C LYS A 432 -7.17 -9.89 14.91
N GLU A 433 -6.29 -9.67 15.89
CA GLU A 433 -6.50 -8.67 16.95
C GLU A 433 -6.59 -7.25 16.36
N GLU A 434 -5.82 -6.94 15.32
CA GLU A 434 -5.89 -5.64 14.62
C GLU A 434 -7.20 -5.47 13.84
N VAL A 435 -7.81 -6.57 13.36
CA VAL A 435 -9.15 -6.54 12.74
C VAL A 435 -10.21 -6.16 13.79
N TYR A 436 -10.09 -6.67 15.02
CA TYR A 436 -10.97 -6.26 16.13
C TYR A 436 -10.76 -4.79 16.51
N GLU A 437 -9.50 -4.34 16.64
CA GLU A 437 -9.18 -2.92 16.88
C GLU A 437 -9.81 -2.03 15.81
N LEU A 438 -9.71 -2.41 14.53
CA LEU A 438 -10.29 -1.67 13.42
C LEU A 438 -11.82 -1.66 13.46
N ALA A 439 -12.49 -2.77 13.82
CA ALA A 439 -13.93 -2.83 13.96
C ALA A 439 -14.44 -1.89 15.07
N HIS A 440 -13.76 -1.86 16.21
CA HIS A 440 -14.05 -0.93 17.30
C HIS A 440 -13.89 0.52 16.83
N TRP A 441 -12.78 0.83 16.18
CA TRP A 441 -12.50 2.17 15.66
C TRP A 441 -13.56 2.63 14.65
N ILE A 442 -14.00 1.74 13.73
CA ILE A 442 -15.08 2.03 12.76
C ILE A 442 -16.36 2.46 13.48
N ASN A 443 -16.77 1.74 14.50
CA ASN A 443 -17.98 2.07 15.26
C ASN A 443 -17.84 3.38 16.05
N GLU A 444 -16.72 3.59 16.73
CA GLU A 444 -16.43 4.81 17.48
C GLU A 444 -16.42 6.04 16.57
N SER A 445 -15.70 5.96 15.45
CA SER A 445 -15.61 7.08 14.50
C SER A 445 -16.94 7.41 13.82
N ALA A 446 -17.79 6.40 13.61
CA ALA A 446 -19.15 6.59 13.07
C ALA A 446 -20.17 7.08 14.11
N GLY A 447 -19.86 7.03 15.40
CA GLY A 447 -20.78 7.34 16.49
C GLY A 447 -21.99 6.40 16.57
N LYS A 448 -21.91 5.21 15.96
CA LYS A 448 -22.98 4.18 15.94
C LYS A 448 -22.40 2.79 15.64
N GLU A 449 -23.14 1.75 16.01
CA GLU A 449 -22.76 0.36 15.72
C GLU A 449 -23.00 0.01 14.23
N LEU A 450 -22.02 0.28 13.38
CA LEU A 450 -22.03 -0.21 12.00
C LEU A 450 -21.79 -1.74 11.96
N ILE A 451 -20.85 -2.20 12.78
CA ILE A 451 -20.59 -3.62 13.01
C ILE A 451 -21.20 -3.97 14.37
N PRO A 452 -22.24 -4.81 14.41
CA PRO A 452 -22.93 -5.15 15.65
C PRO A 452 -22.00 -5.76 16.70
N ARG A 453 -22.20 -5.39 17.97
CA ARG A 453 -21.44 -5.94 19.09
C ARG A 453 -21.51 -7.47 19.15
N SER A 454 -22.68 -8.05 18.84
CA SER A 454 -22.88 -9.49 18.76
C SER A 454 -21.99 -10.20 17.71
N VAL A 455 -21.59 -9.48 16.62
CA VAL A 455 -20.64 -9.98 15.63
C VAL A 455 -19.19 -9.92 16.14
N MET A 456 -18.86 -8.86 16.88
CA MET A 456 -17.51 -8.67 17.45
C MET A 456 -17.25 -9.59 18.65
N GLU A 457 -18.23 -9.87 19.49
CA GLU A 457 -18.09 -10.71 20.69
C GLU A 457 -18.17 -12.22 20.38
N ARG A 458 -18.64 -12.57 19.19
CA ARG A 458 -18.78 -13.96 18.80
C ARG A 458 -17.41 -14.61 18.57
N PRO A 459 -17.17 -15.83 19.10
CA PRO A 459 -15.96 -16.59 18.80
C PRO A 459 -15.81 -16.85 17.29
N PRO A 460 -14.59 -16.67 16.71
CA PRO A 460 -14.34 -16.94 15.30
C PRO A 460 -14.64 -18.40 14.93
N THR A 461 -15.32 -18.58 13.78
CA THR A 461 -15.67 -19.90 13.25
C THR A 461 -15.90 -19.86 11.75
N ALA A 462 -15.50 -20.93 11.04
CA ALA A 462 -15.76 -21.12 9.61
C ALA A 462 -17.10 -21.79 9.33
N GLU A 463 -17.77 -22.41 10.31
CA GLU A 463 -19.06 -23.14 10.19
C GLU A 463 -19.12 -24.18 9.06
N LEU A 464 -18.04 -24.90 8.85
CA LEU A 464 -17.93 -25.94 7.81
C LEU A 464 -18.23 -27.35 8.36
N ARG A 465 -18.33 -27.48 9.69
CA ARG A 465 -18.72 -28.70 10.43
C ARG A 465 -19.52 -28.34 11.70
N PRO A 466 -20.25 -29.31 12.27
CA PRO A 466 -21.07 -29.05 13.48
C PRO A 466 -20.22 -28.49 14.64
N GLY A 467 -20.64 -27.35 15.21
CA GLY A 467 -20.02 -26.75 16.41
C GLY A 467 -18.55 -26.34 16.23
N GLN A 468 -18.12 -26.08 15.01
CA GLN A 468 -16.75 -25.66 14.71
C GLN A 468 -16.42 -24.32 15.39
N ARG A 469 -15.18 -24.23 15.89
CA ARG A 469 -14.55 -22.98 16.39
C ARG A 469 -13.09 -23.00 15.99
N ASP A 470 -12.57 -21.82 15.67
CA ASP A 470 -11.16 -21.68 15.22
C ASP A 470 -10.17 -22.14 16.29
N ASP A 471 -10.49 -21.95 17.60
CA ASP A 471 -9.65 -22.36 18.72
C ASP A 471 -9.54 -23.89 18.91
N GLN A 472 -10.31 -24.68 18.17
CA GLN A 472 -10.15 -26.14 18.08
C GLN A 472 -9.02 -26.56 17.11
N ASP A 473 -8.72 -25.71 16.11
CA ASP A 473 -7.76 -25.98 15.05
C ASP A 473 -6.49 -25.10 15.16
N LEU A 474 -6.61 -23.93 15.77
CA LEU A 474 -5.57 -22.91 15.95
C LEU A 474 -5.37 -22.55 17.43
N PRO A 475 -4.15 -22.11 17.80
CA PRO A 475 -3.99 -21.41 19.07
C PRO A 475 -4.87 -20.15 19.12
N PRO A 476 -5.43 -19.78 20.29
CA PRO A 476 -6.19 -18.53 20.41
C PRO A 476 -5.41 -17.33 19.89
N TYR A 477 -6.06 -16.45 19.13
CA TYR A 477 -5.43 -15.31 18.45
C TYR A 477 -4.64 -14.40 19.40
N PRO A 478 -5.09 -14.10 20.64
CA PRO A 478 -4.28 -13.32 21.60
C PRO A 478 -2.92 -13.93 21.95
N ARG A 479 -2.71 -15.24 21.65
CA ARG A 479 -1.43 -15.93 21.83
C ARG A 479 -0.70 -16.14 20.50
N LEU A 480 -1.44 -16.29 19.40
CA LEU A 480 -0.90 -16.51 18.06
C LEU A 480 -0.32 -15.23 17.46
N ASP A 481 -1.08 -14.14 17.50
CA ASP A 481 -0.75 -12.88 16.82
C ASP A 481 0.54 -12.22 17.31
N PRO A 482 0.85 -12.17 18.63
CA PRO A 482 2.15 -11.68 19.09
C PRO A 482 3.33 -12.51 18.54
N LEU A 483 3.18 -13.82 18.41
CA LEU A 483 4.20 -14.68 17.81
C LEU A 483 4.33 -14.44 16.30
N LEU A 484 3.19 -14.29 15.60
CA LEU A 484 3.21 -13.97 14.16
C LEU A 484 3.87 -12.62 13.89
N ARG A 485 3.58 -11.60 14.69
CA ARG A 485 4.24 -10.29 14.62
C ARG A 485 5.74 -10.45 14.81
N ALA A 486 6.15 -11.08 15.90
CA ALA A 486 7.57 -11.27 16.25
C ALA A 486 8.35 -12.03 15.14
N TYR A 487 7.72 -13.06 14.54
CA TYR A 487 8.36 -13.87 13.51
C TYR A 487 8.30 -13.25 12.11
N LEU A 488 7.14 -12.74 11.68
CA LEU A 488 6.93 -12.30 10.30
C LEU A 488 7.27 -10.81 10.07
N VAL A 489 7.00 -9.96 11.06
CA VAL A 489 7.17 -8.51 10.94
C VAL A 489 8.52 -8.08 11.53
N ASP A 490 8.78 -8.47 12.78
CA ASP A 490 9.99 -8.08 13.50
C ASP A 490 11.19 -8.97 13.14
N ASN A 491 10.96 -10.06 12.41
CA ASN A 491 11.97 -11.03 11.95
C ASN A 491 12.91 -11.50 13.09
N LEU A 492 12.33 -11.76 14.27
CA LEU A 492 13.12 -12.19 15.42
C LEU A 492 13.69 -13.60 15.20
N PRO A 493 14.97 -13.82 15.56
CA PRO A 493 15.60 -15.13 15.42
C PRO A 493 14.94 -16.16 16.35
N LEU A 494 14.91 -17.43 15.90
CA LEU A 494 14.26 -18.55 16.58
C LEU A 494 14.60 -18.63 18.09
N GLN A 495 15.86 -18.40 18.45
CA GLN A 495 16.28 -18.45 19.85
C GLN A 495 15.57 -17.43 20.74
N ARG A 496 15.29 -16.22 20.21
CA ARG A 496 14.51 -15.20 20.92
C ARG A 496 13.05 -15.64 21.04
N LEU A 497 12.46 -16.16 19.99
CA LEU A 497 11.08 -16.66 20.00
C LEU A 497 10.89 -17.78 21.03
N LEU A 498 11.82 -18.74 21.09
CA LEU A 498 11.79 -19.86 22.06
C LEU A 498 12.00 -19.43 23.53
N ARG A 499 12.53 -18.22 23.75
CA ARG A 499 12.63 -17.62 25.10
C ARG A 499 11.37 -16.84 25.48
N SER A 500 10.71 -16.23 24.51
CA SER A 500 9.57 -15.32 24.73
C SER A 500 8.22 -16.02 24.65
N PHE A 501 8.14 -17.16 23.97
CA PHE A 501 6.88 -17.90 23.74
C PHE A 501 7.01 -19.38 24.10
N PRO A 502 5.89 -20.09 24.40
CA PRO A 502 5.90 -21.54 24.62
C PRO A 502 6.48 -22.29 23.43
N LYS A 503 7.42 -23.19 23.68
CA LYS A 503 8.17 -23.92 22.64
C LYS A 503 7.27 -24.69 21.67
N THR A 504 6.19 -25.29 22.17
CA THR A 504 5.19 -26.01 21.34
C THR A 504 4.50 -25.06 20.39
N LEU A 505 4.02 -23.89 20.88
CA LEU A 505 3.39 -22.85 20.08
C LEU A 505 4.32 -22.38 18.95
N VAL A 506 5.59 -22.04 19.28
CA VAL A 506 6.58 -21.60 18.28
C VAL A 506 6.76 -22.66 17.18
N ARG A 507 6.98 -23.92 17.59
CA ARG A 507 7.23 -25.02 16.64
C ARG A 507 6.05 -25.29 15.71
N GLU A 508 4.84 -25.34 16.24
CA GLU A 508 3.64 -25.61 15.45
C GLU A 508 3.34 -24.45 14.50
N THR A 509 3.42 -23.22 14.99
CA THR A 509 3.14 -22.02 14.18
C THR A 509 4.13 -21.89 13.03
N ILE A 510 5.45 -21.98 13.30
CA ILE A 510 6.47 -21.88 12.24
C ILE A 510 6.30 -23.02 11.21
N ARG A 511 6.01 -24.26 11.66
CA ARG A 511 5.74 -25.37 10.75
C ARG A 511 4.54 -25.12 9.84
N ARG A 512 3.44 -24.55 10.38
CA ARG A 512 2.26 -24.17 9.60
C ARG A 512 2.61 -23.08 8.58
N ILE A 513 3.36 -22.05 8.98
CA ILE A 513 3.81 -20.97 8.09
C ILE A 513 4.59 -21.54 6.90
N HIS A 514 5.58 -22.39 7.15
CA HIS A 514 6.38 -23.00 6.08
C HIS A 514 5.55 -23.90 5.13
N ARG A 515 4.62 -24.69 5.67
CA ARG A 515 3.76 -25.57 4.88
C ARG A 515 2.74 -24.84 4.01
N SER A 516 2.42 -23.59 4.34
CA SER A 516 1.35 -22.82 3.71
C SER A 516 1.86 -21.86 2.62
N GLU A 517 3.17 -21.86 2.31
CA GLU A 517 3.73 -20.90 1.33
C GLU A 517 3.05 -21.02 -0.05
N TYR A 518 2.72 -22.23 -0.51
CA TYR A 518 2.05 -22.45 -1.78
C TYR A 518 0.64 -21.82 -1.83
N LYS A 519 -0.05 -21.73 -0.69
CA LYS A 519 -1.36 -21.06 -0.59
C LYS A 519 -1.19 -19.54 -0.75
N ARG A 520 -0.20 -18.95 -0.07
CA ARG A 520 0.08 -17.52 -0.14
C ARG A 520 0.42 -17.02 -1.54
N LYS A 521 1.05 -17.85 -2.37
CA LYS A 521 1.35 -17.49 -3.78
C LYS A 521 0.12 -17.46 -4.70
N GLN A 522 -1.05 -17.87 -4.21
CA GLN A 522 -2.30 -17.91 -4.96
C GLN A 522 -3.37 -16.99 -4.36
N LEU A 523 -2.97 -16.12 -3.43
CA LEU A 523 -3.87 -15.12 -2.83
C LEU A 523 -4.00 -13.91 -3.76
N PRO A 524 -5.14 -13.19 -3.68
CA PRO A 524 -5.25 -11.88 -4.29
C PRO A 524 -4.24 -10.90 -3.66
N PRO A 525 -3.90 -9.81 -4.37
CA PRO A 525 -3.09 -8.73 -3.82
C PRO A 525 -3.61 -8.28 -2.45
N THR A 526 -2.68 -8.00 -1.53
CA THR A 526 -3.00 -7.64 -0.15
C THR A 526 -2.53 -6.22 0.11
N LEU A 527 -3.42 -5.32 0.50
CA LEU A 527 -3.05 -3.93 0.82
C LEU A 527 -2.04 -3.91 1.98
N LYS A 528 -0.87 -3.36 1.71
CA LYS A 528 0.23 -3.27 2.67
C LYS A 528 -0.01 -2.11 3.63
N VAL A 529 -0.14 -2.44 4.93
CA VAL A 529 -0.28 -1.47 6.03
C VAL A 529 0.65 -1.77 7.21
N SER A 530 1.41 -2.86 7.15
CA SER A 530 2.44 -3.21 8.12
C SER A 530 3.84 -3.15 7.52
N PRO A 531 4.92 -3.11 8.31
CA PRO A 531 6.29 -3.11 7.79
C PRO A 531 6.60 -4.29 6.86
N LYS A 532 5.95 -5.45 7.05
CA LYS A 532 6.17 -6.66 6.25
C LYS A 532 4.85 -7.34 5.89
N ALA A 533 4.39 -7.14 4.65
CA ALA A 533 3.20 -7.79 4.10
C ALA A 533 3.53 -9.10 3.37
N PHE A 534 2.53 -9.98 3.20
CA PHE A 534 2.63 -11.08 2.24
C PHE A 534 2.55 -10.55 0.80
N GLY A 535 2.86 -11.41 -0.17
CA GLY A 535 2.94 -11.02 -1.58
C GLY A 535 4.37 -10.65 -1.97
N ILE A 536 4.57 -9.50 -2.62
CA ILE A 536 5.89 -9.09 -3.13
C ILE A 536 6.88 -8.74 -2.02
N GLY A 537 6.41 -8.32 -0.85
CA GLY A 537 7.27 -7.94 0.29
C GLY A 537 7.91 -9.12 1.01
N ARG A 538 7.41 -10.36 0.85
CA ARG A 538 7.97 -11.57 1.48
C ARG A 538 8.24 -12.64 0.43
N ARG A 539 9.52 -12.87 0.11
CA ARG A 539 9.98 -13.71 -1.02
C ARG A 539 10.58 -15.03 -0.54
N TYR A 540 9.73 -15.96 -0.08
CA TYR A 540 10.17 -17.32 0.21
C TYR A 540 10.03 -18.19 -1.06
N PRO A 541 11.00 -19.12 -1.29
CA PRO A 541 10.86 -20.12 -2.35
C PRO A 541 9.65 -21.03 -2.08
N LEU A 542 9.00 -21.54 -3.13
CA LEU A 542 7.95 -22.54 -2.98
C LEU A 542 8.55 -23.93 -2.69
N THR A 543 9.64 -24.25 -3.37
CA THR A 543 10.31 -25.55 -3.28
C THR A 543 11.59 -25.40 -2.48
N TYR A 544 11.52 -25.69 -1.19
CA TYR A 544 12.68 -25.66 -0.28
C TYR A 544 12.51 -26.68 0.84
N SER A 545 13.63 -27.19 1.31
CA SER A 545 13.69 -28.21 2.37
C SER A 545 14.14 -27.67 3.72
N PHE A 546 14.68 -26.45 3.78
CA PHE A 546 15.11 -25.83 5.03
C PHE A 546 13.94 -25.73 6.02
N ARG A 547 14.16 -26.15 7.25
CA ARG A 547 13.23 -26.03 8.37
C ARG A 547 14.02 -25.51 9.56
N GLU A 548 13.54 -24.45 10.14
CA GLU A 548 14.16 -23.85 11.33
C GLU A 548 13.96 -24.72 12.57
N ILE A 549 12.94 -25.60 12.53
CA ILE A 549 12.48 -26.45 13.64
C ILE A 549 12.11 -27.84 13.13
#